data_e40cd98bc5ce40945fcbcc9097420f40
#
_entry.id   e40cd98bc5ce40945fcbcc9097420f40
#
_cell.length_a   1.000
_cell.length_b   1.000
_cell.length_c   1.000
_cell.angle_alpha   90.00
_cell.angle_beta   90.00
_cell.angle_gamma   90.00
#
_symmetry.space_group_name_H-M   'P 1'
#
loop_
_entity.id
_entity.type
_entity.pdbx_description
1 polymer ?
#
loop_
_entity_poly.entity_id
_entity_poly.type
_entity_poly.pdbx_seq_one_letter_code
_entity_poly.pdbx_strand_id
1 'polypeptide(L)'
;MTFEAFVGVDWSGAKGSRHRGIQVAVCTPGRGAPRVVAPPGGAWARRRLLDWSLEALGGGRVLIGFDFSFTLPFVDRGAYFPGGRDAPGRAQDLWQLVNSGAADAPDFYAGGFVEAMPFAAHFRSPRWIGARFSRRHKVVERACVVQGLGAPESVFHLIGPKQVGLGSLAGMRFLLALKSDAPKVRIWPFDSARSGASTVVEVFPRAFLAAAGQAQAKVRSGEVLNAVLRAYGSRPMNIRGAVDDNIADAAVTAAALRAWSNDPGLWRPTAMDARVRRTEGWIFGVR
;
A
#
# COMPACT_ATOMS: atom_id res chain seq x y z
N MET A 1 -5.24 -3.04 -20.94
CA MET A 1 -4.28 -1.92 -20.73
C MET A 1 -2.88 -2.48 -20.67
N THR A 2 -1.94 -2.03 -21.47
CA THR A 2 -0.56 -2.55 -21.46
C THR A 2 0.35 -1.63 -20.68
N PHE A 3 0.87 -2.07 -19.54
CA PHE A 3 1.94 -1.41 -18.80
C PHE A 3 3.30 -1.92 -19.27
N GLU A 4 4.32 -1.08 -19.18
CA GLU A 4 5.71 -1.36 -19.60
C GLU A 4 6.58 -1.81 -18.41
N ALA A 5 6.13 -1.49 -17.19
CA ALA A 5 6.74 -1.97 -15.95
C ALA A 5 5.71 -2.15 -14.84
N PHE A 6 6.02 -3.05 -13.92
CA PHE A 6 5.22 -3.42 -12.76
C PHE A 6 6.10 -3.34 -11.53
N VAL A 7 5.76 -2.49 -10.61
CA VAL A 7 6.58 -2.19 -9.42
C VAL A 7 5.83 -2.62 -8.18
N GLY A 8 6.47 -3.41 -7.34
CA GLY A 8 6.01 -3.71 -5.99
C GLY A 8 6.87 -2.96 -4.97
N VAL A 9 6.21 -2.29 -4.05
CA VAL A 9 6.86 -1.56 -2.96
C VAL A 9 6.33 -2.09 -1.63
N ASP A 10 7.19 -2.76 -0.89
CA ASP A 10 6.98 -2.99 0.53
C ASP A 10 7.30 -1.71 1.30
N TRP A 11 6.45 -1.35 2.27
CA TRP A 11 6.42 -0.03 2.87
C TRP A 11 6.67 -0.05 4.37
N SER A 12 7.28 1.02 4.89
CA SER A 12 7.54 1.17 6.32
C SER A 12 7.06 2.52 6.86
N GLY A 13 6.35 2.48 7.99
CA GLY A 13 5.96 3.65 8.76
C GLY A 13 6.93 4.05 9.90
N ALA A 14 8.09 3.42 9.99
CA ALA A 14 9.06 3.68 11.05
C ALA A 14 9.53 5.15 11.06
N LYS A 15 9.86 5.65 12.26
CA LYS A 15 10.46 6.97 12.42
C LYS A 15 11.90 6.97 11.86
N GLY A 16 12.33 8.11 11.32
CA GLY A 16 13.66 8.31 10.78
C GLY A 16 13.65 8.52 9.27
N SER A 17 14.83 8.59 8.67
CA SER A 17 15.04 8.87 7.25
C SER A 17 15.72 7.72 6.49
N ARG A 18 15.91 6.58 7.12
CA ARG A 18 16.53 5.38 6.53
C ARG A 18 15.73 4.14 6.94
N HIS A 19 15.05 3.54 5.98
CA HIS A 19 14.10 2.46 6.23
C HIS A 19 14.57 1.18 5.51
N ARG A 20 15.18 0.27 6.27
CA ARG A 20 15.55 -1.06 5.75
C ARG A 20 14.34 -1.91 5.38
N GLY A 21 13.19 -1.66 6.04
CA GLY A 21 11.92 -2.32 5.73
C GLY A 21 11.24 -1.81 4.45
N ILE A 22 11.75 -0.78 3.78
CA ILE A 22 11.25 -0.42 2.45
C ILE A 22 12.05 -1.20 1.42
N GLN A 23 11.35 -1.96 0.58
CA GLN A 23 11.94 -2.69 -0.54
C GLN A 23 11.17 -2.44 -1.83
N VAL A 24 11.88 -2.44 -2.93
CA VAL A 24 11.31 -2.19 -4.26
C VAL A 24 11.72 -3.31 -5.21
N ALA A 25 10.76 -3.87 -5.93
CA ALA A 25 11.04 -4.82 -7.00
C ALA A 25 10.30 -4.43 -8.28
N VAL A 26 10.89 -4.75 -9.42
CA VAL A 26 10.37 -4.40 -10.75
C VAL A 26 10.29 -5.64 -11.63
N CYS A 27 9.15 -5.81 -12.30
CA CYS A 27 8.96 -6.71 -13.42
C CYS A 27 8.76 -5.91 -14.71
N THR A 28 9.33 -6.36 -15.81
CA THR A 28 8.97 -5.95 -17.18
C THR A 28 7.93 -6.91 -17.77
N PRO A 29 7.24 -6.57 -18.86
CA PRO A 29 6.38 -7.50 -19.58
C PRO A 29 7.08 -8.84 -19.90
N GLY A 30 6.31 -9.91 -20.03
CA GLY A 30 6.84 -11.26 -20.25
C GLY A 30 6.98 -12.04 -18.94
N ARG A 31 7.96 -12.95 -18.88
CA ARG A 31 8.11 -13.93 -17.78
C ARG A 31 9.40 -13.75 -16.96
N GLY A 32 10.14 -12.66 -17.17
CA GLY A 32 11.38 -12.40 -16.43
C GLY A 32 11.18 -12.42 -14.90
N ALA A 33 12.21 -12.83 -14.16
CA ALA A 33 12.22 -12.76 -12.71
C ALA A 33 12.08 -11.29 -12.25
N PRO A 34 11.44 -11.01 -11.11
CA PRO A 34 11.49 -9.69 -10.48
C PRO A 34 12.93 -9.27 -10.18
N ARG A 35 13.25 -8.01 -10.41
CA ARG A 35 14.56 -7.41 -10.08
C ARG A 35 14.39 -6.47 -8.90
N VAL A 36 15.11 -6.73 -7.82
CA VAL A 36 15.16 -5.82 -6.67
C VAL A 36 15.93 -4.55 -7.04
N VAL A 37 15.40 -3.41 -6.67
CA VAL A 37 16.04 -2.10 -6.87
C VAL A 37 16.84 -1.75 -5.62
N ALA A 38 18.15 -1.64 -5.75
CA ALA A 38 19.01 -1.25 -4.65
C ALA A 38 18.75 0.21 -4.25
N PRO A 39 18.49 0.49 -2.95
CA PRO A 39 18.30 1.85 -2.51
C PRO A 39 19.60 2.65 -2.51
N PRO A 40 19.58 3.93 -2.89
CA PRO A 40 20.72 4.79 -2.73
C PRO A 40 21.21 4.83 -1.28
N GLY A 41 22.51 4.54 -1.05
CA GLY A 41 23.10 4.55 0.29
C GLY A 41 22.66 3.40 1.21
N GLY A 42 22.13 2.29 0.65
CA GLY A 42 21.86 1.02 1.37
C GLY A 42 20.54 0.96 2.13
N ALA A 43 19.75 2.03 2.17
CA ALA A 43 18.38 2.02 2.70
C ALA A 43 17.56 3.17 2.10
N TRP A 44 16.28 2.93 1.83
CA TRP A 44 15.38 3.96 1.33
C TRP A 44 15.07 5.02 2.39
N ALA A 45 15.05 6.31 1.99
CA ALA A 45 14.22 7.33 2.59
C ALA A 45 12.94 7.45 1.75
N ARG A 46 11.80 7.74 2.36
CA ARG A 46 10.54 7.88 1.61
C ARG A 46 10.60 9.03 0.61
N ARG A 47 11.34 10.10 0.93
CA ARG A 47 11.58 11.21 -0.02
C ARG A 47 12.35 10.71 -1.25
N ARG A 48 13.40 9.91 -1.07
CA ARG A 48 14.16 9.32 -2.17
C ARG A 48 13.33 8.32 -2.98
N LEU A 49 12.44 7.60 -2.30
CA LEU A 49 11.50 6.72 -2.99
C LEU A 49 10.48 7.51 -3.81
N LEU A 50 10.06 8.70 -3.34
CA LEU A 50 9.21 9.59 -4.13
C LEU A 50 9.94 10.03 -5.41
N ASP A 51 11.17 10.54 -5.29
CA ASP A 51 11.98 10.98 -6.44
C ASP A 51 12.12 9.82 -7.46
N TRP A 52 12.49 8.63 -6.99
CA TRP A 52 12.60 7.45 -7.84
C TRP A 52 11.25 7.05 -8.48
N SER A 53 10.15 7.14 -7.73
CA SER A 53 8.81 6.83 -8.26
C SER A 53 8.40 7.82 -9.35
N LEU A 54 8.70 9.10 -9.19
CA LEU A 54 8.44 10.14 -10.19
C LEU A 54 9.23 9.89 -11.48
N GLU A 55 10.50 9.53 -11.37
CA GLU A 55 11.33 9.14 -12.51
C GLU A 55 10.75 7.91 -13.24
N ALA A 56 10.41 6.86 -12.50
CA ALA A 56 9.82 5.65 -13.06
C ALA A 56 8.48 5.93 -13.78
N LEU A 57 7.62 6.75 -13.18
CA LEU A 57 6.31 7.13 -13.73
C LEU A 57 6.41 8.06 -14.94
N GLY A 58 7.50 8.82 -15.05
CA GLY A 58 7.80 9.69 -16.20
C GLY A 58 8.45 8.96 -17.38
N GLY A 59 9.12 7.83 -17.14
CA GLY A 59 9.88 7.07 -18.15
C GLY A 59 9.04 6.12 -18.99
N GLY A 60 7.73 5.97 -18.72
CA GLY A 60 6.86 5.05 -19.43
C GLY A 60 5.56 4.79 -18.68
N ARG A 61 4.80 3.80 -19.15
CA ARG A 61 3.52 3.43 -18.56
C ARG A 61 3.70 2.37 -17.48
N VAL A 62 3.68 2.78 -16.22
CA VAL A 62 4.02 1.95 -15.07
C VAL A 62 2.81 1.68 -14.18
N LEU A 63 2.71 0.46 -13.65
CA LEU A 63 1.79 0.10 -12.57
C LEU A 63 2.61 -0.10 -11.29
N ILE A 64 2.39 0.75 -10.28
CA ILE A 64 3.06 0.67 -8.98
C ILE A 64 2.06 0.26 -7.90
N GLY A 65 2.38 -0.79 -7.14
CA GLY A 65 1.65 -1.20 -5.94
C GLY A 65 2.43 -0.86 -4.68
N PHE A 66 1.76 -0.17 -3.75
CA PHE A 66 2.31 0.14 -2.43
C PHE A 66 1.59 -0.66 -1.35
N ASP A 67 2.35 -1.31 -0.46
CA ASP A 67 1.83 -2.04 0.70
C ASP A 67 1.57 -1.11 1.89
N PHE A 68 0.59 -0.26 1.75
CA PHE A 68 -0.01 0.49 2.85
C PHE A 68 -1.46 0.86 2.52
N SER A 69 -2.27 1.06 3.54
CA SER A 69 -3.65 1.49 3.33
C SER A 69 -3.71 2.95 2.86
N PHE A 70 -4.32 3.18 1.70
CA PHE A 70 -4.42 4.52 1.10
C PHE A 70 -5.40 5.43 1.83
N THR A 71 -6.26 4.85 2.67
CA THR A 71 -7.24 5.58 3.47
C THR A 71 -7.50 4.86 4.80
N LEU A 72 -8.45 5.40 5.56
CA LEU A 72 -8.99 4.81 6.78
C LEU A 72 -10.42 4.29 6.52
N PRO A 73 -10.96 3.38 7.37
CA PRO A 73 -12.37 2.98 7.34
C PRO A 73 -13.29 4.20 7.46
N PHE A 74 -14.32 4.23 6.61
CA PHE A 74 -15.29 5.32 6.53
C PHE A 74 -16.74 4.82 6.52
N VAL A 75 -17.03 3.80 5.72
CA VAL A 75 -18.41 3.39 5.40
C VAL A 75 -19.16 2.90 6.64
N ASP A 76 -18.47 2.25 7.55
CA ASP A 76 -19.01 1.67 8.79
C ASP A 76 -19.59 2.73 9.76
N ARG A 77 -19.03 3.94 9.77
CA ARG A 77 -19.41 5.03 10.67
C ARG A 77 -19.76 6.34 9.94
N GLY A 78 -19.67 6.37 8.62
CA GLY A 78 -19.89 7.57 7.81
C GLY A 78 -18.83 8.65 7.95
N ALA A 79 -17.73 8.38 8.65
CA ALA A 79 -16.61 9.30 8.85
C ALA A 79 -15.33 8.54 9.17
N TYR A 80 -14.16 9.10 8.78
CA TYR A 80 -12.86 8.56 9.19
C TYR A 80 -12.66 8.69 10.71
N PHE A 81 -13.01 9.86 11.27
CA PHE A 81 -12.91 10.18 12.69
C PHE A 81 -14.30 10.62 13.22
N PRO A 82 -15.17 9.66 13.62
CA PRO A 82 -16.53 9.97 14.07
C PRO A 82 -16.55 10.94 15.27
N GLY A 83 -17.45 11.94 15.23
CA GLY A 83 -17.63 12.94 16.29
C GLY A 83 -16.71 14.15 16.17
N GLY A 84 -15.92 14.28 15.09
CA GLY A 84 -15.23 15.51 14.70
C GLY A 84 -16.16 16.47 13.93
N ARG A 85 -15.96 17.78 14.09
CA ARG A 85 -16.49 18.78 13.15
C ARG A 85 -15.57 18.80 11.92
N ASP A 86 -16.08 19.14 10.76
CA ASP A 86 -15.31 19.26 9.50
C ASP A 86 -14.53 17.99 9.10
N ALA A 87 -15.15 16.81 9.26
CA ALA A 87 -14.55 15.55 8.90
C ALA A 87 -14.42 15.43 7.38
N PRO A 88 -13.24 15.01 6.84
CA PRO A 88 -13.05 14.83 5.41
C PRO A 88 -14.01 13.77 4.85
N GLY A 89 -14.61 14.05 3.68
CA GLY A 89 -15.58 13.19 3.01
C GLY A 89 -15.01 12.42 1.82
N ARG A 90 -13.72 12.59 1.51
CA ARG A 90 -13.00 11.96 0.40
C ARG A 90 -11.58 11.60 0.82
N ALA A 91 -11.00 10.65 0.10
CA ALA A 91 -9.63 10.21 0.34
C ALA A 91 -8.59 11.35 0.27
N GLN A 92 -8.69 12.20 -0.75
CA GLN A 92 -7.73 13.30 -0.94
C GLN A 92 -7.82 14.34 0.19
N ASP A 93 -9.02 14.62 0.70
CA ASP A 93 -9.20 15.53 1.85
C ASP A 93 -8.59 14.92 3.13
N LEU A 94 -8.69 13.60 3.30
CA LEU A 94 -8.01 12.89 4.38
C LEU A 94 -6.48 13.00 4.25
N TRP A 95 -5.91 12.84 3.04
CA TRP A 95 -4.47 12.99 2.83
C TRP A 95 -3.99 14.40 3.19
N GLN A 96 -4.76 15.44 2.82
CA GLN A 96 -4.46 16.82 3.21
C GLN A 96 -4.51 17.01 4.72
N LEU A 97 -5.54 16.47 5.38
CA LEU A 97 -5.68 16.53 6.84
C LEU A 97 -4.49 15.89 7.55
N VAL A 98 -4.10 14.67 7.14
CA VAL A 98 -2.95 13.96 7.71
C VAL A 98 -1.64 14.71 7.46
N ASN A 99 -1.48 15.27 6.26
CA ASN A 99 -0.28 16.04 5.93
C ASN A 99 -0.18 17.32 6.76
N SER A 100 -1.26 18.08 6.90
CA SER A 100 -1.29 19.30 7.71
C SER A 100 -1.03 19.01 9.19
N GLY A 101 -1.59 17.91 9.72
CA GLY A 101 -1.41 17.52 11.13
C GLY A 101 -0.03 16.92 11.46
N ALA A 102 0.84 16.73 10.45
CA ALA A 102 2.19 16.23 10.61
C ALA A 102 3.21 17.00 9.75
N ALA A 103 2.93 18.26 9.40
CA ALA A 103 3.69 19.05 8.43
C ALA A 103 5.19 19.13 8.76
N ASP A 104 5.53 19.33 10.04
CA ASP A 104 6.92 19.49 10.52
C ASP A 104 7.69 18.17 10.60
N ALA A 105 7.03 17.03 10.46
CA ALA A 105 7.69 15.75 10.57
C ALA A 105 8.45 15.41 9.28
N PRO A 106 9.76 15.06 9.36
CA PRO A 106 10.58 14.78 8.19
C PRO A 106 10.17 13.44 7.54
N ASP A 107 10.56 13.28 6.28
CA ASP A 107 10.45 12.05 5.50
C ASP A 107 9.04 11.41 5.57
N PHE A 108 8.00 12.24 5.46
CA PHE A 108 6.58 11.85 5.54
C PHE A 108 6.16 11.15 6.84
N TYR A 109 6.98 11.14 7.89
CA TYR A 109 6.57 10.55 9.17
C TYR A 109 5.31 11.22 9.71
N ALA A 110 4.38 10.43 10.26
CA ALA A 110 3.07 10.93 10.68
C ALA A 110 2.76 10.70 12.18
N GLY A 111 3.80 10.48 13.01
CA GLY A 111 3.60 10.25 14.45
C GLY A 111 2.90 11.40 15.17
N GLY A 112 3.23 12.64 14.84
CA GLY A 112 2.57 13.82 15.43
C GLY A 112 1.07 13.87 15.20
N PHE A 113 0.59 13.42 14.04
CA PHE A 113 -0.83 13.35 13.74
C PHE A 113 -1.61 12.44 14.71
N VAL A 114 -1.07 11.26 15.02
CA VAL A 114 -1.75 10.30 15.90
C VAL A 114 -1.70 10.72 17.37
N GLU A 115 -0.78 11.59 17.76
CA GLU A 115 -0.63 12.13 19.11
C GLU A 115 -1.46 13.41 19.33
N ALA A 116 -1.88 14.07 18.25
CA ALA A 116 -2.65 15.30 18.33
C ALA A 116 -4.13 15.06 18.57
N MET A 117 -4.75 15.88 19.43
CA MET A 117 -6.21 15.91 19.58
C MET A 117 -6.84 16.63 18.36
N PRO A 118 -8.02 16.19 17.89
CA PRO A 118 -8.86 15.12 18.46
C PRO A 118 -8.52 13.71 17.97
N PHE A 119 -7.50 13.52 17.12
CA PHE A 119 -7.22 12.24 16.42
C PHE A 119 -6.72 11.16 17.37
N ALA A 120 -5.92 11.53 18.38
CA ALA A 120 -5.42 10.61 19.42
C ALA A 120 -6.52 9.78 20.07
N ALA A 121 -7.74 10.34 20.17
CA ALA A 121 -8.90 9.64 20.73
C ALA A 121 -9.30 8.38 19.94
N HIS A 122 -8.92 8.25 18.69
CA HIS A 122 -9.30 7.13 17.81
C HIS A 122 -8.26 6.03 17.74
N PHE A 123 -7.03 6.24 18.20
CA PHE A 123 -5.94 5.30 18.07
C PHE A 123 -5.67 4.54 19.38
N ARG A 124 -5.14 3.33 19.24
CA ARG A 124 -4.51 2.59 20.33
C ARG A 124 -3.01 2.50 20.07
N SER A 125 -2.23 3.13 20.94
CA SER A 125 -0.77 3.11 20.91
C SER A 125 -0.22 2.31 22.11
N PRO A 126 1.09 2.04 22.16
CA PRO A 126 1.71 1.47 23.37
C PRO A 126 1.55 2.34 24.62
N ARG A 127 1.31 3.66 24.46
CA ARG A 127 1.26 4.64 25.56
C ARG A 127 -0.16 4.96 26.04
N TRP A 128 -1.18 4.84 25.15
CA TRP A 128 -2.56 5.15 25.48
C TRP A 128 -3.57 4.35 24.65
N ILE A 129 -4.78 4.29 25.16
CA ILE A 129 -5.96 3.82 24.43
C ILE A 129 -6.88 5.03 24.29
N GLY A 130 -7.14 5.46 23.06
CA GLY A 130 -8.05 6.58 22.80
C GLY A 130 -9.49 6.26 23.23
N ALA A 131 -10.19 7.24 23.78
CA ALA A 131 -11.55 7.06 24.30
C ALA A 131 -12.57 6.64 23.23
N ARG A 132 -12.25 6.84 21.95
CA ARG A 132 -13.08 6.45 20.79
C ARG A 132 -12.43 5.33 19.98
N PHE A 133 -11.40 4.68 20.50
CA PHE A 133 -10.73 3.59 19.81
C PHE A 133 -11.68 2.43 19.55
N SER A 134 -11.67 1.96 18.33
CA SER A 134 -12.23 0.67 17.93
C SER A 134 -11.42 0.11 16.75
N ARG A 135 -11.34 -1.22 16.66
CA ARG A 135 -10.74 -1.88 15.49
C ARG A 135 -11.74 -1.81 14.34
N ARG A 136 -11.57 -0.81 13.49
CA ARG A 136 -12.39 -0.62 12.30
C ARG A 136 -11.67 -1.16 11.08
N HIS A 137 -12.44 -1.61 10.10
CA HIS A 137 -11.91 -2.17 8.86
C HIS A 137 -12.68 -1.60 7.67
N LYS A 138 -11.96 -1.35 6.58
CA LYS A 138 -12.52 -0.97 5.28
C LYS A 138 -13.39 -2.11 4.71
N VAL A 139 -14.27 -1.78 3.78
CA VAL A 139 -15.07 -2.78 3.05
C VAL A 139 -14.16 -3.83 2.42
N VAL A 140 -13.08 -3.42 1.75
CA VAL A 140 -12.14 -4.33 1.09
C VAL A 140 -11.37 -5.22 2.07
N GLU A 141 -11.03 -4.72 3.26
CA GLU A 141 -10.32 -5.51 4.29
C GLU A 141 -11.21 -6.66 4.80
N ARG A 142 -12.52 -6.41 4.94
CA ARG A 142 -13.49 -7.48 5.24
C ARG A 142 -13.65 -8.45 4.06
N ALA A 143 -13.63 -7.95 2.83
CA ALA A 143 -13.65 -8.79 1.64
C ALA A 143 -12.42 -9.72 1.56
N CYS A 144 -11.22 -9.26 1.96
CA CYS A 144 -10.03 -10.11 2.07
C CYS A 144 -10.30 -11.33 2.98
N VAL A 145 -10.89 -11.10 4.16
CA VAL A 145 -11.20 -12.19 5.11
C VAL A 145 -12.19 -13.18 4.51
N VAL A 146 -13.28 -12.69 3.91
CA VAL A 146 -14.32 -13.53 3.29
C VAL A 146 -13.75 -14.37 2.15
N GLN A 147 -12.81 -13.82 1.36
CA GLN A 147 -12.18 -14.50 0.23
C GLN A 147 -10.97 -15.38 0.64
N GLY A 148 -10.66 -15.48 1.93
CA GLY A 148 -9.50 -16.26 2.40
C GLY A 148 -8.15 -15.67 2.03
N LEU A 149 -8.10 -14.38 1.70
CA LEU A 149 -6.89 -13.67 1.26
C LEU A 149 -6.05 -13.10 2.42
N GLY A 150 -6.41 -13.44 3.65
CA GLY A 150 -5.78 -12.95 4.87
C GLY A 150 -6.63 -11.89 5.58
N ALA A 151 -6.20 -11.50 6.78
CA ALA A 151 -6.86 -10.52 7.63
C ALA A 151 -5.96 -9.30 7.80
N PRO A 152 -6.20 -8.18 7.07
CA PRO A 152 -5.50 -6.92 7.32
C PRO A 152 -5.73 -6.43 8.75
N GLU A 153 -4.70 -5.88 9.38
CA GLU A 153 -4.84 -5.28 10.71
C GLU A 153 -5.47 -3.90 10.63
N SER A 154 -6.19 -3.51 11.69
CA SER A 154 -6.80 -2.18 11.75
C SER A 154 -5.76 -1.07 11.78
N VAL A 155 -5.90 -0.08 10.91
CA VAL A 155 -5.03 1.12 10.87
C VAL A 155 -5.06 1.94 12.15
N PHE A 156 -6.10 1.79 12.98
CA PHE A 156 -6.21 2.47 14.28
C PHE A 156 -5.45 1.75 15.41
N HIS A 157 -4.93 0.54 15.16
CA HIS A 157 -4.18 -0.24 16.14
C HIS A 157 -2.67 -0.13 15.89
N LEU A 158 -1.99 0.71 16.68
CA LEU A 158 -0.56 1.06 16.52
C LEU A 158 0.36 0.22 17.41
N ILE A 159 -0.01 -1.04 17.70
CA ILE A 159 0.74 -1.93 18.59
C ILE A 159 1.11 -3.22 17.87
N GLY A 160 2.34 -3.67 18.13
CA GLY A 160 2.83 -4.97 17.67
C GLY A 160 3.42 -4.96 16.27
N PRO A 161 3.94 -6.10 15.83
CA PRO A 161 4.72 -6.22 14.58
C PRO A 161 3.85 -6.13 13.32
N LYS A 162 2.54 -6.23 13.45
CA LYS A 162 1.59 -6.16 12.32
C LYS A 162 0.92 -4.80 12.21
N GLN A 163 1.37 -3.80 12.97
CA GLN A 163 0.79 -2.46 12.89
C GLN A 163 1.03 -1.84 11.51
N VAL A 164 -0.03 -1.33 10.92
CA VAL A 164 0.01 -0.68 9.59
C VAL A 164 -0.32 0.81 9.66
N GLY A 165 -0.84 1.29 10.79
CA GLY A 165 -1.39 2.63 10.90
C GLY A 165 -0.40 3.75 10.62
N LEU A 166 0.78 3.77 11.26
CA LEU A 166 1.81 4.77 10.99
C LEU A 166 2.33 4.69 9.56
N GLY A 167 2.44 3.46 9.01
CA GLY A 167 2.79 3.23 7.61
C GLY A 167 1.77 3.85 6.67
N SER A 168 0.48 3.62 6.92
CA SER A 168 -0.60 4.15 6.09
C SER A 168 -0.68 5.67 6.14
N LEU A 169 -0.54 6.28 7.32
CA LEU A 169 -0.55 7.75 7.44
C LEU A 169 0.67 8.39 6.76
N ALA A 170 1.86 7.79 6.87
CA ALA A 170 3.05 8.24 6.14
C ALA A 170 2.85 8.08 4.61
N GLY A 171 2.22 6.97 4.20
CA GLY A 171 1.86 6.71 2.81
C GLY A 171 0.84 7.70 2.25
N MET A 172 -0.14 8.15 3.03
CA MET A 172 -1.10 9.19 2.61
C MET A 172 -0.40 10.52 2.32
N ARG A 173 0.58 10.91 3.14
CA ARG A 173 1.42 12.10 2.89
C ARG A 173 2.26 11.93 1.62
N PHE A 174 2.80 10.75 1.41
CA PHE A 174 3.53 10.40 0.19
C PHE A 174 2.63 10.47 -1.05
N LEU A 175 1.40 9.91 -1.01
CA LEU A 175 0.45 9.98 -2.12
C LEU A 175 0.03 11.41 -2.46
N LEU A 176 -0.12 12.27 -1.44
CA LEU A 176 -0.42 13.68 -1.65
C LEU A 176 0.72 14.38 -2.40
N ALA A 177 1.97 14.17 -1.99
CA ALA A 177 3.15 14.71 -2.67
C ALA A 177 3.29 14.14 -4.09
N LEU A 178 3.15 12.81 -4.25
CA LEU A 178 3.18 12.16 -5.57
C LEU A 178 2.15 12.76 -6.52
N LYS A 179 0.93 13.00 -6.03
CA LYS A 179 -0.15 13.57 -6.85
C LYS A 179 0.09 15.03 -7.21
N SER A 180 0.70 15.80 -6.30
CA SER A 180 1.14 17.18 -6.57
C SER A 180 2.18 17.24 -7.68
N ASP A 181 3.22 16.40 -7.58
CA ASP A 181 4.39 16.44 -8.46
C ASP A 181 4.13 15.71 -9.80
N ALA A 182 3.21 14.74 -9.82
CA ALA A 182 2.79 13.99 -11.01
C ALA A 182 1.27 13.98 -11.18
N PRO A 183 0.62 15.10 -11.52
CA PRO A 183 -0.83 15.23 -11.55
C PRO A 183 -1.53 14.35 -12.60
N LYS A 184 -0.80 13.88 -13.61
CA LYS A 184 -1.30 12.98 -14.65
C LYS A 184 -1.35 11.51 -14.20
N VAL A 185 -0.60 11.14 -13.16
CA VAL A 185 -0.60 9.78 -12.60
C VAL A 185 -1.96 9.50 -11.97
N ARG A 186 -2.47 8.32 -12.24
CA ARG A 186 -3.73 7.84 -11.67
C ARG A 186 -3.48 7.15 -10.34
N ILE A 187 -4.09 7.60 -9.27
CA ILE A 187 -4.18 6.85 -8.01
C ILE A 187 -5.52 6.12 -8.00
N TRP A 188 -5.49 4.83 -8.30
CA TRP A 188 -6.69 4.00 -8.35
C TRP A 188 -7.14 3.62 -6.92
N PRO A 189 -8.47 3.57 -6.66
CA PRO A 189 -9.58 3.82 -7.57
C PRO A 189 -10.08 5.27 -7.54
N PHE A 190 -9.43 6.19 -6.84
CA PHE A 190 -9.91 7.55 -6.59
C PHE A 190 -9.96 8.41 -7.85
N ASP A 191 -8.99 8.25 -8.74
CA ASP A 191 -8.94 8.96 -10.01
C ASP A 191 -9.68 8.21 -11.11
N SER A 192 -10.28 8.95 -12.04
CA SER A 192 -10.91 8.39 -13.22
C SER A 192 -9.91 7.64 -14.09
N ALA A 193 -10.40 6.65 -14.85
CA ALA A 193 -9.60 5.96 -15.84
C ALA A 193 -9.16 6.93 -16.94
N ARG A 194 -7.85 6.98 -17.20
CA ARG A 194 -7.26 7.73 -18.32
C ARG A 194 -6.47 6.76 -19.18
N SER A 195 -6.70 6.79 -20.48
CA SER A 195 -5.92 5.97 -21.42
C SER A 195 -4.45 6.38 -21.34
N GLY A 196 -3.56 5.40 -21.31
CA GLY A 196 -2.11 5.65 -21.32
C GLY A 196 -1.50 6.08 -19.97
N ALA A 197 -2.28 6.37 -18.94
CA ALA A 197 -1.72 6.84 -17.67
C ALA A 197 -1.01 5.74 -16.88
N SER A 198 0.14 6.07 -16.31
CA SER A 198 0.74 5.32 -15.21
C SER A 198 -0.22 5.29 -14.02
N THR A 199 -0.24 4.18 -13.29
CA THR A 199 -1.24 3.96 -12.25
C THR A 199 -0.58 3.48 -10.96
N VAL A 200 -1.05 4.01 -9.84
CA VAL A 200 -0.67 3.62 -8.49
C VAL A 200 -1.85 2.92 -7.84
N VAL A 201 -1.61 1.80 -7.17
CA VAL A 201 -2.62 0.96 -6.50
C VAL A 201 -2.20 0.60 -5.07
N GLU A 202 -3.18 0.52 -4.18
CA GLU A 202 -3.02 -0.12 -2.87
C GLU A 202 -2.90 -1.62 -3.08
N VAL A 203 -1.94 -2.25 -2.41
CA VAL A 203 -1.79 -3.71 -2.41
C VAL A 203 -1.70 -4.25 -0.99
N PHE A 204 -1.92 -5.55 -0.88
CA PHE A 204 -1.74 -6.32 0.33
C PHE A 204 -1.01 -7.61 -0.04
N PRO A 205 0.34 -7.68 0.09
CA PRO A 205 1.15 -8.81 -0.39
C PRO A 205 0.67 -10.15 0.16
N ARG A 206 0.14 -10.15 1.39
CA ARG A 206 -0.47 -11.34 1.98
C ARG A 206 -1.61 -11.92 1.13
N ALA A 207 -2.41 -11.06 0.49
CA ALA A 207 -3.48 -11.52 -0.41
C ALA A 207 -2.90 -12.20 -1.65
N PHE A 208 -1.80 -11.71 -2.18
CA PHE A 208 -1.11 -12.34 -3.31
C PHE A 208 -0.48 -13.68 -2.91
N LEU A 209 0.12 -13.77 -1.71
CA LEU A 209 0.65 -15.03 -1.19
C LEU A 209 -0.48 -16.06 -1.02
N ALA A 210 -1.62 -15.67 -0.45
CA ALA A 210 -2.76 -16.53 -0.24
C ALA A 210 -3.35 -17.03 -1.58
N ALA A 211 -3.50 -16.14 -2.56
CA ALA A 211 -3.97 -16.50 -3.89
C ALA A 211 -3.03 -17.45 -4.65
N ALA A 212 -1.74 -17.43 -4.32
CA ALA A 212 -0.74 -18.38 -4.84
C ALA A 212 -0.63 -19.69 -4.01
N GLY A 213 -1.56 -19.93 -3.07
CA GLY A 213 -1.59 -21.14 -2.23
C GLY A 213 -0.67 -21.08 -0.99
N GLN A 214 -0.13 -19.90 -0.64
CA GLN A 214 0.79 -19.72 0.49
C GLN A 214 0.15 -18.84 1.61
N ALA A 215 -1.09 -19.18 2.00
CA ALA A 215 -1.88 -18.36 2.94
C ALA A 215 -1.27 -18.24 4.36
N GLN A 216 -0.44 -19.19 4.79
CA GLN A 216 -0.05 -19.31 6.20
C GLN A 216 1.41 -18.99 6.51
N ALA A 217 2.30 -18.95 5.53
CA ALA A 217 3.73 -18.84 5.75
C ALA A 217 4.29 -17.46 5.40
N LYS A 218 5.20 -16.97 6.22
CA LYS A 218 6.16 -15.95 5.78
C LYS A 218 7.11 -16.58 4.77
N VAL A 219 7.42 -15.88 3.71
CA VAL A 219 8.34 -16.35 2.67
C VAL A 219 9.77 -16.17 3.15
N ARG A 220 10.35 -17.23 3.72
CA ARG A 220 11.71 -17.20 4.30
C ARG A 220 12.74 -17.97 3.50
N SER A 221 12.34 -18.67 2.45
CA SER A 221 13.23 -19.43 1.59
C SER A 221 13.04 -19.10 0.12
N GLY A 222 14.12 -19.17 -0.66
CA GLY A 222 14.07 -18.99 -2.10
C GLY A 222 13.16 -20.00 -2.80
N GLU A 223 13.01 -21.20 -2.26
CA GLU A 223 12.11 -22.22 -2.79
C GLU A 223 10.65 -21.78 -2.71
N VAL A 224 10.19 -21.35 -1.55
CA VAL A 224 8.81 -20.86 -1.33
C VAL A 224 8.56 -19.61 -2.17
N LEU A 225 9.48 -18.64 -2.18
CA LEU A 225 9.37 -17.47 -3.05
C LEU A 225 9.22 -17.86 -4.51
N ASN A 226 10.07 -18.75 -4.99
CA ASN A 226 10.06 -19.16 -6.40
C ASN A 226 8.81 -19.99 -6.74
N ALA A 227 8.22 -20.72 -5.81
CA ALA A 227 6.91 -21.36 -6.01
C ALA A 227 5.80 -20.33 -6.23
N VAL A 228 5.75 -19.28 -5.40
CA VAL A 228 4.82 -18.15 -5.55
C VAL A 228 5.04 -17.41 -6.87
N LEU A 229 6.29 -17.12 -7.22
CA LEU A 229 6.63 -16.43 -8.48
C LEU A 229 6.18 -17.24 -9.70
N ARG A 230 6.33 -18.57 -9.68
CA ARG A 230 5.84 -19.46 -10.74
C ARG A 230 4.32 -19.40 -10.88
N ALA A 231 3.57 -19.32 -9.76
CA ALA A 231 2.11 -19.16 -9.79
C ALA A 231 1.69 -17.88 -10.54
N TYR A 232 2.51 -16.83 -10.49
CA TYR A 232 2.33 -15.59 -11.26
C TYR A 232 3.05 -15.60 -12.63
N GLY A 233 3.45 -16.75 -13.13
CA GLY A 233 4.09 -16.89 -14.45
C GLY A 233 5.49 -16.29 -14.54
N SER A 234 6.14 -15.97 -13.42
CA SER A 234 7.50 -15.45 -13.36
C SER A 234 8.54 -16.55 -13.38
N ARG A 235 9.70 -16.29 -14.00
CA ARG A 235 10.91 -17.08 -13.76
C ARG A 235 11.37 -16.92 -12.31
N PRO A 236 12.08 -17.92 -11.76
CA PRO A 236 12.61 -17.86 -10.40
C PRO A 236 13.67 -16.76 -10.25
N MET A 237 13.75 -16.19 -9.06
CA MET A 237 14.84 -15.33 -8.62
C MET A 237 16.01 -16.18 -8.14
N ASN A 238 17.25 -15.81 -8.49
CA ASN A 238 18.44 -16.48 -7.97
C ASN A 238 18.82 -15.88 -6.61
N ILE A 239 18.13 -16.34 -5.55
CA ILE A 239 18.40 -15.92 -4.18
C ILE A 239 19.14 -17.06 -3.46
N ARG A 240 20.31 -16.74 -2.90
CA ARG A 240 21.09 -17.66 -2.07
C ARG A 240 20.80 -17.37 -0.60
N GLY A 241 20.51 -18.43 0.17
CA GLY A 241 20.25 -18.33 1.61
C GLY A 241 18.83 -17.93 1.98
N ALA A 242 18.68 -17.30 3.15
CA ALA A 242 17.38 -16.83 3.65
C ALA A 242 16.88 -15.64 2.82
N VAL A 243 15.56 -15.58 2.63
CA VAL A 243 14.89 -14.46 1.95
C VAL A 243 14.43 -13.47 3.01
N ASP A 244 14.73 -12.19 2.78
CA ASP A 244 14.13 -11.10 3.54
C ASP A 244 12.64 -10.99 3.19
N ASP A 245 11.77 -10.98 4.21
CA ASP A 245 10.31 -10.91 4.03
C ASP A 245 9.90 -9.70 3.16
N ASN A 246 10.53 -8.54 3.37
CA ASN A 246 10.18 -7.30 2.65
C ASN A 246 10.58 -7.39 1.17
N ILE A 247 11.73 -8.03 0.87
CA ILE A 247 12.13 -8.32 -0.52
C ILE A 247 11.13 -9.27 -1.18
N ALA A 248 10.68 -10.30 -0.45
CA ALA A 248 9.70 -11.25 -0.96
C ALA A 248 8.38 -10.55 -1.26
N ASP A 249 7.87 -9.71 -0.36
CA ASP A 249 6.61 -8.99 -0.52
C ASP A 249 6.66 -8.02 -1.70
N ALA A 250 7.76 -7.29 -1.89
CA ALA A 250 7.97 -6.45 -3.05
C ALA A 250 8.02 -7.24 -4.36
N ALA A 251 8.76 -8.36 -4.39
CA ALA A 251 8.92 -9.20 -5.59
C ALA A 251 7.61 -9.89 -5.99
N VAL A 252 6.89 -10.45 -5.02
CA VAL A 252 5.57 -11.08 -5.23
C VAL A 252 4.58 -10.05 -5.74
N THR A 253 4.56 -8.86 -5.15
CA THR A 253 3.70 -7.76 -5.59
C THR A 253 3.97 -7.41 -7.06
N ALA A 254 5.23 -7.19 -7.45
CA ALA A 254 5.57 -6.86 -8.83
C ALA A 254 5.12 -7.95 -9.83
N ALA A 255 5.31 -9.23 -9.46
CA ALA A 255 4.89 -10.36 -10.28
C ALA A 255 3.36 -10.49 -10.37
N ALA A 256 2.64 -10.32 -9.26
CA ALA A 256 1.18 -10.35 -9.22
C ALA A 256 0.55 -9.21 -10.03
N LEU A 257 1.06 -7.99 -9.91
CA LEU A 257 0.62 -6.85 -10.71
C LEU A 257 0.79 -7.13 -12.21
N ARG A 258 1.91 -7.69 -12.63
CA ARG A 258 2.13 -8.08 -14.03
C ARG A 258 1.11 -9.12 -14.50
N ALA A 259 0.89 -10.14 -13.69
CA ALA A 259 0.00 -11.24 -14.05
C ALA A 259 -1.48 -10.78 -14.14
N TRP A 260 -1.89 -9.88 -13.25
CA TRP A 260 -3.29 -9.53 -13.05
C TRP A 260 -3.71 -8.17 -13.65
N SER A 261 -2.77 -7.37 -14.14
CA SER A 261 -3.05 -6.02 -14.64
C SER A 261 -4.07 -5.96 -15.80
N ASN A 262 -4.23 -7.04 -16.54
CA ASN A 262 -5.18 -7.12 -17.65
C ASN A 262 -6.53 -7.73 -17.28
N ASP A 263 -6.75 -8.15 -16.01
CA ASP A 263 -8.05 -8.66 -15.56
C ASP A 263 -9.03 -7.49 -15.29
N PRO A 264 -10.07 -7.30 -16.10
CA PRO A 264 -10.99 -6.18 -15.93
C PRO A 264 -11.82 -6.28 -14.65
N GLY A 265 -12.03 -7.48 -14.10
CA GLY A 265 -12.76 -7.70 -12.85
C GLY A 265 -12.04 -7.13 -11.63
N LEU A 266 -10.71 -7.12 -11.64
CA LEU A 266 -9.91 -6.53 -10.57
C LEU A 266 -9.91 -5.00 -10.58
N TRP A 267 -10.15 -4.39 -11.74
CA TRP A 267 -10.29 -2.94 -11.85
C TRP A 267 -11.68 -2.41 -11.54
N ARG A 268 -12.68 -3.30 -11.48
CA ARG A 268 -14.08 -2.98 -11.22
C ARG A 268 -14.73 -4.03 -10.31
N PRO A 269 -14.22 -4.20 -9.07
CA PRO A 269 -14.80 -5.16 -8.14
C PRO A 269 -16.24 -4.76 -7.82
N THR A 270 -17.15 -5.74 -7.76
CA THR A 270 -18.59 -5.52 -7.61
C THR A 270 -18.96 -4.87 -6.28
N ALA A 271 -18.21 -5.16 -5.21
CA ALA A 271 -18.42 -4.60 -3.88
C ALA A 271 -17.89 -3.15 -3.71
N MET A 272 -17.19 -2.61 -4.72
CA MET A 272 -16.69 -1.24 -4.71
C MET A 272 -17.72 -0.28 -5.33
N ASP A 273 -18.71 0.13 -4.55
CA ASP A 273 -19.66 1.16 -4.96
C ASP A 273 -19.01 2.57 -5.04
N ALA A 274 -19.78 3.56 -5.44
CA ALA A 274 -19.30 4.94 -5.59
C ALA A 274 -18.84 5.57 -4.26
N ARG A 275 -19.46 5.20 -3.14
CA ARG A 275 -19.09 5.68 -1.80
C ARG A 275 -17.78 5.06 -1.35
N VAL A 276 -17.65 3.73 -1.40
CA VAL A 276 -16.42 2.99 -1.10
C VAL A 276 -15.27 3.53 -1.95
N ARG A 277 -15.48 3.62 -3.26
CA ARG A 277 -14.46 4.14 -4.20
C ARG A 277 -13.96 5.53 -3.81
N ARG A 278 -14.84 6.44 -3.39
CA ARG A 278 -14.47 7.81 -3.06
C ARG A 278 -13.79 7.95 -1.71
N THR A 279 -14.16 7.10 -0.75
CA THR A 279 -13.75 7.24 0.65
C THR A 279 -12.70 6.21 1.07
N GLU A 280 -12.94 4.93 0.87
CA GLU A 280 -12.07 3.86 1.38
C GLU A 280 -11.07 3.35 0.34
N GLY A 281 -11.37 3.51 -0.95
CA GLY A 281 -10.59 2.92 -2.01
C GLY A 281 -10.72 1.39 -2.05
N TRP A 282 -9.74 0.73 -2.65
CA TRP A 282 -9.77 -0.73 -2.83
C TRP A 282 -8.36 -1.30 -2.92
N ILE A 283 -8.15 -2.49 -2.38
CA ILE A 283 -6.90 -3.24 -2.53
C ILE A 283 -6.93 -3.96 -3.88
N PHE A 284 -5.96 -3.68 -4.75
CA PHE A 284 -5.85 -4.35 -6.04
C PHE A 284 -5.56 -5.84 -5.85
N GLY A 285 -6.33 -6.67 -6.55
CA GLY A 285 -6.25 -8.12 -6.42
C GLY A 285 -7.39 -8.74 -5.60
N VAL A 286 -8.18 -7.95 -4.89
CA VAL A 286 -9.38 -8.38 -4.16
C VAL A 286 -10.61 -8.19 -5.06
N ARG A 287 -11.50 -9.18 -5.14
CA ARG A 287 -12.71 -9.18 -5.98
C ARG A 287 -13.96 -8.70 -5.25
#